data_76de22abcf74a80db6e831d5d603ef12
#
_entry.id   76de22abcf74a80db6e831d5d603ef12
#
_cell.length_a   1.000
_cell.length_b   1.000
_cell.length_c   1.000
_cell.angle_alpha   90.00
_cell.angle_beta   90.00
_cell.angle_gamma   90.00
#
_symmetry.space_group_name_H-M   'P 1'
#
loop_
_entity.id
_entity.type
_entity.pdbx_description
1 polymer ?
#
loop_
_entity_poly.entity_id
_entity_poly.type
_entity_poly.pdbx_seq_one_letter_code
_entity_poly.pdbx_strand_id
1 'polypeptide(L)'
;MGDSTCVACGECVQACPTGALMPASVLDDQQIGDSADFDYQVKSVCPFCGVGCQVSLKVKDEKVKFVEGINGPANEGRLCVKGRFGFDYIHHGHRLNKPLIRRDDAPKKGLNVDPSNWQEFFREATWDEALDFAADGLKALRKNVGGSSVAGFGSAKCTNEEAYLF
;
A
#
# COMPACT_ATOMS: atom_id res chain seq x y z
N MET A 1 -17.86 11.91 -14.90
CA MET A 1 -16.59 12.58 -14.50
C MET A 1 -15.62 12.77 -15.66
N GLY A 2 -15.79 12.07 -16.78
CA GLY A 2 -14.84 12.07 -17.91
C GLY A 2 -14.50 13.43 -18.53
N ASP A 3 -15.44 14.36 -18.54
CA ASP A 3 -15.27 15.68 -19.18
C ASP A 3 -15.12 16.82 -18.16
N SER A 4 -14.81 16.51 -16.91
CA SER A 4 -14.66 17.51 -15.84
C SER A 4 -13.20 17.66 -15.42
N THR A 5 -12.88 18.80 -14.80
CA THR A 5 -11.56 19.05 -14.17
C THR A 5 -11.43 18.38 -12.79
N CYS A 6 -12.33 17.48 -12.42
CA CYS A 6 -12.34 16.78 -11.15
C CYS A 6 -11.13 15.83 -11.05
N VAL A 7 -10.35 15.99 -9.99
CA VAL A 7 -9.18 15.12 -9.68
C VAL A 7 -9.53 13.91 -8.81
N ALA A 8 -10.80 13.64 -8.58
CA ALA A 8 -11.31 12.52 -7.79
C ALA A 8 -10.73 12.43 -6.36
N CYS A 9 -10.40 13.54 -5.72
CA CYS A 9 -9.80 13.55 -4.38
C CYS A 9 -10.74 13.12 -3.25
N GLY A 10 -12.08 13.18 -3.47
CA GLY A 10 -13.10 12.78 -2.49
C GLY A 10 -13.39 13.82 -1.40
N GLU A 11 -12.86 15.05 -1.48
CA GLU A 11 -13.18 16.09 -0.50
C GLU A 11 -14.66 16.47 -0.47
N CYS A 12 -15.32 16.48 -1.63
CA CYS A 12 -16.77 16.70 -1.71
C CYS A 12 -17.56 15.60 -0.98
N VAL A 13 -17.11 14.37 -1.02
CA VAL A 13 -17.72 13.24 -0.28
C VAL A 13 -17.58 13.48 1.23
N GLN A 14 -16.37 13.84 1.68
CA GLN A 14 -16.11 14.09 3.10
C GLN A 14 -16.85 15.33 3.63
N ALA A 15 -17.02 16.35 2.79
CA ALA A 15 -17.67 17.60 3.16
C ALA A 15 -19.22 17.54 3.06
N CYS A 16 -19.77 16.50 2.46
CA CYS A 16 -21.21 16.38 2.24
C CYS A 16 -21.95 16.08 3.55
N PRO A 17 -22.75 17.01 4.10
CA PRO A 17 -23.39 16.82 5.39
C PRO A 17 -24.63 15.92 5.32
N THR A 18 -25.16 15.69 4.11
CA THR A 18 -26.40 14.94 3.89
C THR A 18 -26.17 13.49 3.46
N GLY A 19 -24.91 13.07 3.20
CA GLY A 19 -24.61 11.75 2.66
C GLY A 19 -25.03 11.57 1.19
N ALA A 20 -25.41 12.62 0.48
CA ALA A 20 -25.78 12.55 -0.93
C ALA A 20 -24.61 12.15 -1.84
N LEU A 21 -23.38 12.38 -1.38
CA LEU A 21 -22.15 11.94 -2.03
C LEU A 21 -21.52 10.86 -1.18
N MET A 22 -21.40 9.66 -1.74
CA MET A 22 -20.86 8.50 -1.05
C MET A 22 -19.78 7.83 -1.89
N PRO A 23 -18.78 7.15 -1.26
CA PRO A 23 -17.87 6.27 -1.98
C PRO A 23 -18.63 5.10 -2.62
N ALA A 24 -18.27 4.75 -3.85
CA ALA A 24 -18.91 3.64 -4.56
C ALA A 24 -18.79 2.30 -3.81
N SER A 25 -17.73 2.12 -3.00
CA SER A 25 -17.50 0.89 -2.23
C SER A 25 -18.52 0.64 -1.10
N VAL A 26 -19.32 1.64 -0.73
CA VAL A 26 -20.40 1.50 0.27
C VAL A 26 -21.78 1.42 -0.35
N LEU A 27 -21.86 1.43 -1.67
CA LEU A 27 -23.12 1.26 -2.39
C LEU A 27 -23.38 -0.22 -2.65
N ASP A 28 -24.61 -0.65 -2.49
CA ASP A 28 -25.07 -1.98 -2.90
C ASP A 28 -25.36 -2.05 -4.42
N ASP A 29 -25.81 -3.19 -4.90
CA ASP A 29 -26.14 -3.40 -6.31
C ASP A 29 -27.31 -2.51 -6.79
N GLN A 30 -28.10 -1.96 -5.87
CA GLN A 30 -29.20 -1.04 -6.15
C GLN A 30 -28.78 0.43 -6.06
N GLN A 31 -27.48 0.70 -5.86
CA GLN A 31 -26.91 2.03 -5.64
C GLN A 31 -27.44 2.71 -4.36
N ILE A 32 -27.86 1.92 -3.40
CA ILE A 32 -28.27 2.38 -2.07
C ILE A 32 -27.09 2.16 -1.13
N GLY A 33 -26.62 3.22 -0.47
CA GLY A 33 -25.47 3.17 0.43
C GLY A 33 -25.91 3.01 1.88
N ASP A 34 -25.29 2.07 2.57
CA ASP A 34 -25.29 2.01 4.02
C ASP A 34 -23.82 2.01 4.53
N SER A 35 -23.41 3.17 5.02
CA SER A 35 -22.06 3.33 5.59
C SER A 35 -21.87 2.57 6.92
N ALA A 36 -22.95 2.03 7.46
CA ALA A 36 -22.93 1.19 8.67
C ALA A 36 -22.90 -0.31 8.37
N ASP A 37 -23.06 -0.72 7.10
CA ASP A 37 -23.02 -2.13 6.70
C ASP A 37 -21.58 -2.66 6.64
N PHE A 38 -20.98 -2.89 7.80
CA PHE A 38 -19.69 -3.54 7.98
C PHE A 38 -19.69 -4.38 9.25
N ASP A 39 -18.90 -5.47 9.26
CA ASP A 39 -18.86 -6.42 10.37
C ASP A 39 -18.12 -5.82 11.56
N TYR A 40 -17.00 -5.14 11.31
CA TYR A 40 -16.20 -4.48 12.34
C TYR A 40 -15.33 -3.37 11.75
N GLN A 41 -14.69 -2.60 12.63
CA GLN A 41 -13.75 -1.58 12.24
C GLN A 41 -12.42 -1.72 13.00
N VAL A 42 -11.34 -1.37 12.33
CA VAL A 42 -9.99 -1.37 12.91
C VAL A 42 -9.38 0.01 12.80
N LYS A 43 -8.95 0.57 13.94
CA LYS A 43 -8.18 1.82 13.95
C LYS A 43 -6.73 1.53 13.58
N SER A 44 -6.18 2.32 12.69
CA SER A 44 -4.82 2.15 12.19
C SER A 44 -4.21 3.49 11.76
N VAL A 45 -3.01 3.43 11.21
CA VAL A 45 -2.31 4.57 10.61
C VAL A 45 -2.24 4.37 9.11
N CYS A 46 -2.44 5.43 8.36
CA CYS A 46 -2.36 5.42 6.89
C CYS A 46 -0.95 5.03 6.43
N PRO A 47 -0.77 4.05 5.53
CA PRO A 47 0.55 3.52 5.16
C PRO A 47 1.22 4.29 4.01
N PHE A 48 0.63 5.40 3.52
CA PHE A 48 1.08 6.00 2.27
C PHE A 48 2.19 7.04 2.41
N CYS A 49 2.33 7.69 3.56
CA CYS A 49 3.40 8.65 3.79
C CYS A 49 3.62 8.91 5.28
N GLY A 50 4.71 9.59 5.62
CA GLY A 50 5.11 9.92 6.99
C GLY A 50 4.22 10.93 7.73
N VAL A 51 3.13 11.44 7.13
CA VAL A 51 2.16 12.31 7.82
C VAL A 51 1.50 11.59 8.99
N GLY A 52 1.28 10.26 8.88
CA GLY A 52 0.74 9.47 9.98
C GLY A 52 -0.75 9.70 10.23
N CYS A 53 -1.52 9.98 9.20
CA CYS A 53 -2.98 10.14 9.31
C CYS A 53 -3.62 8.94 9.98
N GLN A 54 -4.45 9.18 11.00
CA GLN A 54 -5.19 8.13 11.66
C GLN A 54 -6.45 7.77 10.87
N VAL A 55 -6.68 6.49 10.70
CA VAL A 55 -7.75 5.92 9.88
C VAL A 55 -8.55 4.87 10.64
N SER A 56 -9.82 4.73 10.26
CA SER A 56 -10.67 3.60 10.61
C SER A 56 -10.92 2.78 9.34
N LEU A 57 -10.49 1.54 9.36
CA LEU A 57 -10.74 0.57 8.29
C LEU A 57 -12.06 -0.11 8.59
N LYS A 58 -13.03 0.01 7.69
CA LYS A 58 -14.34 -0.66 7.79
C LYS A 58 -14.26 -1.96 7.01
N VAL A 59 -14.48 -3.07 7.70
CA VAL A 59 -14.29 -4.42 7.17
C VAL A 59 -15.63 -5.13 7.04
N LYS A 60 -15.87 -5.76 5.90
CA LYS A 60 -16.97 -6.67 5.65
C LYS A 60 -16.46 -7.88 4.90
N ASP A 61 -16.90 -9.08 5.29
CA ASP A 61 -16.47 -10.36 4.70
C ASP A 61 -14.92 -10.47 4.61
N GLU A 62 -14.23 -10.12 5.70
CA GLU A 62 -12.76 -10.08 5.81
C GLU A 62 -12.07 -9.18 4.75
N LYS A 63 -12.78 -8.23 4.16
CA LYS A 63 -12.24 -7.26 3.20
C LYS A 63 -12.46 -5.83 3.66
N VAL A 64 -11.46 -4.99 3.47
CA VAL A 64 -11.61 -3.55 3.67
C VAL A 64 -12.53 -3.01 2.58
N LYS A 65 -13.68 -2.50 2.98
CA LYS A 65 -14.69 -1.93 2.08
C LYS A 65 -14.56 -0.41 1.98
N PHE A 66 -14.17 0.21 3.08
CA PHE A 66 -14.17 1.66 3.18
C PHE A 66 -13.12 2.11 4.21
N VAL A 67 -12.51 3.25 3.96
CA VAL A 67 -11.56 3.87 4.89
C VAL A 67 -12.03 5.28 5.22
N GLU A 68 -12.13 5.55 6.51
CA GLU A 68 -12.53 6.84 7.06
C GLU A 68 -11.39 7.46 7.87
N GLY A 69 -11.22 8.77 7.76
CA GLY A 69 -10.32 9.51 8.63
C GLY A 69 -10.91 9.65 10.03
N ILE A 70 -10.13 9.30 11.05
CA ILE A 70 -10.47 9.59 12.43
C ILE A 70 -9.67 10.77 12.96
N ASN A 71 -10.18 11.43 14.00
CA ASN A 71 -9.57 12.63 14.54
C ASN A 71 -8.24 12.30 15.19
N GLY A 72 -7.17 12.49 14.43
CA GLY A 72 -5.79 12.37 14.87
C GLY A 72 -5.04 13.69 14.76
N PRO A 73 -3.92 13.85 15.45
CA PRO A 73 -3.18 15.12 15.51
C PRO A 73 -2.65 15.60 14.15
N ALA A 74 -2.46 14.67 13.21
CA ALA A 74 -1.89 14.97 11.89
C ALA A 74 -2.95 15.24 10.83
N ASN A 75 -4.20 14.80 11.01
CA ASN A 75 -5.21 14.81 9.94
C ASN A 75 -6.57 15.34 10.35
N GLU A 76 -6.87 15.51 11.64
CA GLU A 76 -8.14 16.07 12.13
C GLU A 76 -9.38 15.47 11.43
N GLY A 77 -9.39 14.15 11.24
CA GLY A 77 -10.46 13.43 10.54
C GLY A 77 -10.40 13.48 9.02
N ARG A 78 -9.48 14.21 8.41
CA ARG A 78 -9.38 14.35 6.95
C ARG A 78 -8.42 13.33 6.34
N LEU A 79 -8.65 12.99 5.08
CA LEU A 79 -7.76 12.12 4.30
C LEU A 79 -7.53 12.71 2.90
N CYS A 80 -6.30 12.58 2.40
CA CYS A 80 -6.04 12.79 0.98
C CYS A 80 -6.58 11.62 0.14
N VAL A 81 -6.56 11.76 -1.17
CA VAL A 81 -7.01 10.73 -2.12
C VAL A 81 -6.43 9.34 -1.86
N LYS A 82 -5.15 9.26 -1.50
CA LYS A 82 -4.46 7.98 -1.25
C LYS A 82 -4.99 7.29 0.00
N GLY A 83 -5.07 8.02 1.12
CA GLY A 83 -5.60 7.48 2.37
C GLY A 83 -7.05 7.06 2.27
N ARG A 84 -7.84 7.77 1.46
CA ARG A 84 -9.27 7.55 1.28
C ARG A 84 -9.58 6.35 0.37
N PHE A 85 -8.90 6.24 -0.77
CA PHE A 85 -9.25 5.29 -1.83
C PHE A 85 -8.14 4.27 -2.15
N GLY A 86 -6.94 4.44 -1.61
CA GLY A 86 -5.80 3.62 -1.98
C GLY A 86 -5.74 2.23 -1.33
N PHE A 87 -6.76 1.78 -0.63
CA PHE A 87 -6.75 0.52 0.13
C PHE A 87 -6.93 -0.74 -0.73
N ASP A 88 -7.32 -0.62 -1.98
CA ASP A 88 -7.57 -1.75 -2.88
C ASP A 88 -6.36 -2.70 -3.00
N TYR A 89 -5.14 -2.18 -2.87
CA TYR A 89 -3.93 -3.00 -2.96
C TYR A 89 -3.87 -4.10 -1.90
N ILE A 90 -4.55 -3.94 -0.76
CA ILE A 90 -4.52 -4.91 0.35
C ILE A 90 -5.00 -6.29 -0.11
N HIS A 91 -6.03 -6.30 -0.97
CA HIS A 91 -6.65 -7.52 -1.47
C HIS A 91 -6.35 -7.80 -2.95
N HIS A 92 -5.41 -7.07 -3.55
CA HIS A 92 -5.08 -7.25 -4.95
C HIS A 92 -4.40 -8.60 -5.21
N GLY A 93 -4.82 -9.30 -6.27
CA GLY A 93 -4.32 -10.65 -6.59
C GLY A 93 -2.82 -10.73 -6.89
N HIS A 94 -2.19 -9.62 -7.31
CA HIS A 94 -0.74 -9.55 -7.55
C HIS A 94 0.06 -9.10 -6.31
N ARG A 95 -0.59 -8.94 -5.16
CA ARG A 95 0.12 -8.59 -3.94
C ARG A 95 1.03 -9.74 -3.50
N LEU A 96 2.30 -9.44 -3.30
CA LEU A 96 3.26 -10.39 -2.75
C LEU A 96 3.01 -10.56 -1.25
N ASN A 97 2.81 -11.80 -0.81
CA ASN A 97 2.58 -12.17 0.58
C ASN A 97 3.78 -12.91 1.20
N LYS A 98 4.78 -13.24 0.37
CA LYS A 98 6.01 -13.90 0.77
C LYS A 98 7.20 -13.26 0.08
N PRO A 99 8.40 -13.32 0.67
CA PRO A 99 9.61 -12.92 0.00
C PRO A 99 9.86 -13.77 -1.25
N LEU A 100 10.39 -13.12 -2.28
CA LEU A 100 10.76 -13.78 -3.53
C LEU A 100 12.25 -13.61 -3.79
N ILE A 101 12.94 -14.71 -4.09
CA ILE A 101 14.33 -14.70 -4.54
C ILE A 101 14.35 -15.06 -6.03
N ARG A 102 15.11 -14.31 -6.83
CA ARG A 102 15.30 -14.62 -8.25
C ARG A 102 16.00 -15.98 -8.39
N ARG A 103 15.51 -16.79 -9.31
CA ARG A 103 16.12 -18.08 -9.64
C ARG A 103 17.46 -17.86 -10.34
N ASP A 104 18.43 -18.73 -10.08
CA ASP A 104 19.78 -18.61 -10.66
C ASP A 104 19.80 -18.76 -12.18
N ASP A 105 18.89 -19.57 -12.72
CA ASP A 105 18.68 -19.80 -14.14
C ASP A 105 17.85 -18.72 -14.85
N ALA A 106 17.26 -17.81 -14.10
CA ALA A 106 16.44 -16.75 -14.68
C ALA A 106 17.30 -15.63 -15.30
N PRO A 107 16.94 -15.13 -16.49
CA PRO A 107 17.63 -13.99 -17.10
C PRO A 107 17.62 -12.75 -16.21
N LYS A 108 18.73 -12.02 -16.16
CA LYS A 108 18.90 -10.84 -15.27
C LYS A 108 18.56 -9.50 -15.91
N LYS A 109 18.35 -9.45 -17.22
CA LYS A 109 18.11 -8.19 -17.97
C LYS A 109 16.95 -8.33 -18.95
N GLY A 110 16.28 -7.21 -19.23
CA GLY A 110 15.32 -7.08 -20.33
C GLY A 110 13.97 -7.75 -20.12
N LEU A 111 13.56 -7.95 -18.87
CA LEU A 111 12.36 -8.71 -18.55
C LEU A 111 11.15 -7.82 -18.31
N ASN A 112 10.13 -8.05 -19.13
CA ASN A 112 8.75 -7.80 -18.72
C ASN A 112 8.27 -9.05 -17.98
N VAL A 113 8.45 -9.09 -16.66
CA VAL A 113 7.88 -10.17 -15.85
C VAL A 113 6.39 -9.95 -15.77
N ASP A 114 5.61 -10.84 -16.35
CA ASP A 114 4.17 -10.87 -16.11
C ASP A 114 3.94 -11.25 -14.62
N PRO A 115 3.26 -10.41 -13.84
CA PRO A 115 2.96 -10.73 -12.45
C PRO A 115 2.17 -12.04 -12.27
N SER A 116 1.44 -12.49 -13.30
CA SER A 116 0.72 -13.75 -13.27
C SER A 116 1.64 -14.96 -13.42
N ASN A 117 2.85 -14.78 -13.94
CA ASN A 117 3.85 -15.81 -14.26
C ASN A 117 5.18 -15.61 -13.52
N TRP A 118 5.17 -14.95 -12.38
CA TRP A 118 6.38 -14.61 -11.63
C TRP A 118 7.22 -15.85 -11.26
N GLN A 119 6.61 -17.02 -11.12
CA GLN A 119 7.26 -18.29 -10.74
C GLN A 119 8.34 -18.75 -11.75
N GLU A 120 8.26 -18.30 -12.99
CA GLU A 120 9.31 -18.56 -13.99
C GLU A 120 10.64 -17.88 -13.61
N PHE A 121 10.58 -16.75 -12.93
CA PHE A 121 11.75 -15.91 -12.63
C PHE A 121 12.14 -15.91 -11.16
N PHE A 122 11.20 -16.22 -10.29
CA PHE A 122 11.37 -16.14 -8.84
C PHE A 122 10.89 -17.42 -8.17
N ARG A 123 11.44 -17.69 -7.02
CA ARG A 123 10.95 -18.71 -6.09
C ARG A 123 10.56 -18.07 -4.77
N GLU A 124 9.60 -18.64 -4.07
CA GLU A 124 9.28 -18.27 -2.70
C GLU A 124 10.45 -18.60 -1.78
N ALA A 125 10.63 -17.78 -0.75
CA ALA A 125 11.63 -17.93 0.28
C ALA A 125 11.02 -17.62 1.65
N THR A 126 11.67 -18.03 2.71
CA THR A 126 11.40 -17.52 4.05
C THR A 126 11.97 -16.11 4.21
N TRP A 127 11.50 -15.38 5.22
CA TRP A 127 12.07 -14.06 5.53
C TRP A 127 13.55 -14.14 5.89
N ASP A 128 13.94 -15.12 6.70
CA ASP A 128 15.35 -15.31 7.11
C ASP A 128 16.23 -15.58 5.88
N GLU A 129 15.82 -16.51 5.02
CA GLU A 129 16.56 -16.81 3.78
C GLU A 129 16.69 -15.58 2.87
N ALA A 130 15.62 -14.82 2.70
CA ALA A 130 15.65 -13.65 1.81
C ALA A 130 16.50 -12.52 2.38
N LEU A 131 16.46 -12.29 3.68
CA LEU A 131 17.25 -11.27 4.36
C LEU A 131 18.74 -11.65 4.35
N ASP A 132 19.07 -12.89 4.62
CA ASP A 132 20.46 -13.39 4.57
C ASP A 132 21.00 -13.28 3.14
N PHE A 133 20.23 -13.71 2.14
CA PHE A 133 20.62 -13.58 0.73
C PHE A 133 20.90 -12.12 0.34
N ALA A 134 20.03 -11.20 0.71
CA ALA A 134 20.21 -9.78 0.42
C ALA A 134 21.42 -9.19 1.16
N ALA A 135 21.56 -9.49 2.46
CA ALA A 135 22.64 -9.00 3.29
C ALA A 135 24.01 -9.50 2.80
N ASP A 136 24.12 -10.77 2.45
CA ASP A 136 25.38 -11.37 1.97
C ASP A 136 25.75 -10.83 0.58
N GLY A 137 24.77 -10.59 -0.29
CA GLY A 137 24.98 -9.92 -1.58
C GLY A 137 25.55 -8.51 -1.40
N LEU A 138 24.96 -7.70 -0.51
CA LEU A 138 25.43 -6.35 -0.21
C LEU A 138 26.81 -6.33 0.44
N LYS A 139 27.07 -7.23 1.40
CA LYS A 139 28.41 -7.41 2.01
C LYS A 139 29.46 -7.78 0.98
N ALA A 140 29.14 -8.72 0.07
CA ALA A 140 30.03 -9.14 -0.99
C ALA A 140 30.37 -8.00 -1.97
N LEU A 141 29.38 -7.22 -2.38
CA LEU A 141 29.59 -6.03 -3.21
C LEU A 141 30.50 -5.02 -2.52
N ARG A 142 30.22 -4.68 -1.27
CA ARG A 142 31.02 -3.75 -0.49
C ARG A 142 32.48 -4.22 -0.34
N LYS A 143 32.68 -5.52 -0.11
CA LYS A 143 34.02 -6.13 0.04
C LYS A 143 34.82 -6.16 -1.27
N ASN A 144 34.17 -6.53 -2.37
CA ASN A 144 34.85 -6.81 -3.64
C ASN A 144 35.01 -5.57 -4.53
N VAL A 145 34.06 -4.61 -4.43
CA VAL A 145 34.00 -3.42 -5.32
C VAL A 145 34.24 -2.12 -4.54
N GLY A 146 33.91 -2.11 -3.25
CA GLY A 146 34.05 -0.93 -2.39
C GLY A 146 32.72 -0.33 -1.95
N GLY A 147 32.77 0.56 -0.95
CA GLY A 147 31.56 1.17 -0.37
C GLY A 147 30.73 2.02 -1.35
N SER A 148 31.37 2.60 -2.35
CA SER A 148 30.70 3.40 -3.40
C SER A 148 29.84 2.59 -4.39
N SER A 149 29.90 1.25 -4.30
CA SER A 149 29.07 0.35 -5.13
C SER A 149 27.64 0.20 -4.61
N VAL A 150 27.33 0.69 -3.42
CA VAL A 150 26.02 0.60 -2.78
C VAL A 150 25.46 1.98 -2.58
N ALA A 151 24.24 2.20 -3.06
CA ALA A 151 23.49 3.42 -2.83
C ALA A 151 22.11 3.10 -2.28
N GLY A 152 21.57 3.99 -1.47
CA GLY A 152 20.24 3.85 -0.91
C GLY A 152 19.37 5.07 -1.23
N PHE A 153 18.05 4.86 -1.28
CA PHE A 153 17.07 5.89 -1.56
C PHE A 153 16.01 5.89 -0.46
N GLY A 154 15.91 7.00 0.25
CA GLY A 154 14.85 7.25 1.22
C GLY A 154 13.62 7.87 0.57
N SER A 155 12.51 7.84 1.26
CA SER A 155 11.23 8.38 0.79
C SER A 155 10.39 8.94 1.94
N ALA A 156 9.52 9.90 1.62
CA ALA A 156 8.49 10.37 2.57
C ALA A 156 7.47 9.29 2.98
N LYS A 157 7.55 8.10 2.37
CA LYS A 157 6.78 6.93 2.78
C LYS A 157 7.43 6.13 3.91
N CYS A 158 8.71 6.37 4.18
CA CYS A 158 9.40 5.72 5.29
C CYS A 158 8.80 6.14 6.63
N THR A 159 8.79 5.20 7.58
CA THR A 159 8.56 5.54 8.97
C THR A 159 9.75 6.33 9.54
N ASN A 160 9.59 6.92 10.71
CA ASN A 160 10.69 7.62 11.37
C ASN A 160 11.84 6.66 11.71
N GLU A 161 11.52 5.42 12.09
CA GLU A 161 12.48 4.36 12.40
C GLU A 161 13.28 3.96 11.15
N GLU A 162 12.61 3.77 10.02
CA GLU A 162 13.27 3.47 8.74
C GLU A 162 14.17 4.61 8.31
N ALA A 163 13.70 5.87 8.41
CA ALA A 163 14.50 7.03 8.07
C ALA A 163 15.72 7.21 9.00
N TYR A 164 15.62 6.78 10.25
CA TYR A 164 16.74 6.81 11.20
C TYR A 164 17.80 5.76 10.91
N LEU A 165 17.39 4.57 10.47
CA LEU A 165 18.29 3.46 10.15
C LEU A 165 19.00 3.65 8.81
N PHE A 166 18.47 4.50 7.94
CA PHE A 166 18.97 4.76 6.59
C PHE A 166 20.07 5.83 6.59
#